data_3c92dcde3ffa4d151aa789b352984162
#
_entry.id   3c92dcde3ffa4d151aa789b352984162
#
_cell.length_a   1.000
_cell.length_b   1.000
_cell.length_c   1.000
_cell.angle_alpha   90.00
_cell.angle_beta   90.00
_cell.angle_gamma   90.00
#
_symmetry.space_group_name_H-M   'P 1'
#
loop_
_entity.id
_entity.type
_entity.pdbx_description
1 polymer ?
#
loop_
_entity_poly.entity_id
_entity_poly.type
_entity_poly.pdbx_seq_one_letter_code
_entity_poly.pdbx_strand_id
1 'polypeptide(L)'
;MLELVDGHIKYDYGKCQQCGACLSVCPVAALSARRLGNGLSEIVVDDATCIRCGRCVRVCPAGKESGFNGYFDGVPQRGYAFGYNADDAVRAASSSGGACKTLIIESLRQGLVDGVYTLRREEEYPGA
;
A
#
# COMPACT_ATOMS: atom_id res chain seq x y z
N MET A 1 -12.43 4.25 -0.72
CA MET A 1 -11.89 5.11 -1.79
C MET A 1 -12.23 6.55 -1.48
N LEU A 2 -11.36 7.50 -1.82
CA LEU A 2 -11.62 8.94 -1.69
C LEU A 2 -11.98 9.53 -3.05
N GLU A 3 -12.98 10.37 -3.07
CA GLU A 3 -13.44 11.09 -4.27
C GLU A 3 -13.60 12.58 -3.95
N LEU A 4 -13.35 13.43 -4.90
CA LEU A 4 -13.64 14.86 -4.80
C LEU A 4 -15.04 15.10 -5.40
N VAL A 5 -16.01 15.46 -4.56
CA VAL A 5 -17.40 15.70 -4.95
C VAL A 5 -17.82 17.08 -4.44
N ASP A 6 -18.23 17.96 -5.35
CA ASP A 6 -18.66 19.33 -5.04
C ASP A 6 -17.64 20.11 -4.17
N GLY A 7 -16.34 19.90 -4.45
CA GLY A 7 -15.26 20.53 -3.72
C GLY A 7 -14.97 19.94 -2.33
N HIS A 8 -15.59 18.84 -1.95
CA HIS A 8 -15.34 18.12 -0.70
C HIS A 8 -14.76 16.73 -0.97
N ILE A 9 -13.89 16.29 -0.07
CA ILE A 9 -13.35 14.92 -0.12
C ILE A 9 -14.36 13.99 0.56
N LYS A 10 -14.93 13.07 -0.19
CA LYS A 10 -15.83 12.03 0.32
C LYS A 10 -15.11 10.68 0.36
N TYR A 11 -15.40 9.90 1.39
CA TYR A 11 -14.83 8.58 1.60
C TYR A 11 -15.87 7.48 1.38
N ASP A 12 -15.53 6.54 0.49
CA ASP A 12 -16.30 5.32 0.26
C ASP A 12 -15.55 4.13 0.88
N TYR A 13 -16.07 3.65 2.00
CA TYR A 13 -15.50 2.53 2.73
C TYR A 13 -15.52 1.23 1.91
N GLY A 14 -16.60 0.96 1.17
CA GLY A 14 -16.76 -0.28 0.41
C GLY A 14 -15.73 -0.48 -0.70
N LYS A 15 -15.09 0.60 -1.14
CA LYS A 15 -14.04 0.56 -2.18
C LYS A 15 -12.63 0.77 -1.63
N CYS A 16 -12.49 1.00 -0.32
CA CYS A 16 -11.19 1.27 0.29
C CYS A 16 -10.37 -0.01 0.46
N GLN A 17 -9.14 0.00 -0.02
CA GLN A 17 -8.18 -1.11 0.10
C GLN A 17 -7.33 -1.05 1.39
N GLN A 18 -7.62 -0.16 2.32
CA GLN A 18 -6.93 -0.03 3.61
C GLN A 18 -5.40 0.22 3.51
N CYS A 19 -4.93 0.75 2.39
CA CYS A 19 -3.48 0.89 2.12
C CYS A 19 -2.81 2.09 2.82
N GLY A 20 -3.57 3.05 3.35
CA GLY A 20 -3.04 4.22 4.07
C GLY A 20 -2.36 5.29 3.21
N ALA A 21 -2.20 5.11 1.90
CA ALA A 21 -1.47 6.03 1.03
C ALA A 21 -2.02 7.47 1.09
N CYS A 22 -3.34 7.63 1.24
CA CYS A 22 -3.98 8.94 1.35
C CYS A 22 -3.56 9.72 2.61
N LEU A 23 -3.28 9.02 3.71
CA LEU A 23 -2.81 9.63 4.96
C LEU A 23 -1.40 10.22 4.77
N SER A 24 -0.51 9.47 4.10
CA SER A 24 0.89 9.83 3.93
C SER A 24 1.10 11.04 3.00
N VAL A 25 0.19 11.27 2.04
CA VAL A 25 0.36 12.34 1.06
C VAL A 25 -0.35 13.64 1.43
N CYS A 26 -1.09 13.67 2.53
CA CYS A 26 -1.82 14.85 2.94
C CYS A 26 -0.87 15.91 3.53
N PRO A 27 -0.67 17.07 2.86
CA PRO A 27 0.32 18.04 3.29
C PRO A 27 -0.07 18.81 4.56
N VAL A 28 -1.35 18.75 4.94
CA VAL A 28 -1.90 19.43 6.10
C VAL A 28 -2.47 18.48 7.15
N ALA A 29 -2.20 17.19 7.01
CA ALA A 29 -2.66 16.12 7.91
C ALA A 29 -4.19 16.15 8.19
N ALA A 30 -4.99 16.58 7.22
CA ALA A 30 -6.46 16.65 7.34
C ALA A 30 -7.15 15.27 7.28
N LEU A 31 -6.38 14.19 7.14
CA LEU A 31 -6.90 12.81 7.08
C LEU A 31 -6.39 12.01 8.26
N SER A 32 -7.28 11.29 8.89
CA SER A 32 -6.97 10.36 9.97
C SER A 32 -7.62 9.00 9.73
N ALA A 33 -7.11 7.95 10.37
CA ALA A 33 -7.72 6.64 10.35
C ALA A 33 -8.41 6.36 11.69
N ARG A 34 -9.69 6.01 11.65
CA ARG A 34 -10.45 5.58 12.81
C ARG A 34 -10.66 4.07 12.74
N ARG A 35 -10.22 3.32 13.75
CA ARG A 35 -10.46 1.88 13.82
C ARG A 35 -11.95 1.57 14.04
N LEU A 36 -12.44 0.58 13.32
CA LEU A 36 -13.76 0.00 13.48
C LEU A 36 -13.69 -1.28 14.32
N GLY A 37 -14.78 -1.67 14.94
CA GLY A 37 -14.82 -2.86 15.80
C GLY A 37 -14.56 -4.20 15.08
N ASN A 38 -14.57 -4.20 13.74
CA ASN A 38 -14.25 -5.36 12.89
C ASN A 38 -12.77 -5.44 12.48
N GLY A 39 -11.89 -4.64 13.10
CA GLY A 39 -10.45 -4.60 12.80
C GLY A 39 -10.07 -3.78 11.57
N LEU A 40 -11.03 -3.29 10.80
CA LEU A 40 -10.79 -2.40 9.67
C LEU A 40 -10.70 -0.94 10.14
N SER A 41 -10.29 -0.06 9.24
CA SER A 41 -10.23 1.38 9.51
C SER A 41 -11.04 2.16 8.49
N GLU A 42 -11.67 3.21 8.92
CA GLU A 42 -12.23 4.20 8.01
C GLU A 42 -11.34 5.46 7.97
N ILE A 43 -11.36 6.15 6.86
CA ILE A 43 -10.66 7.43 6.71
C ILE A 43 -11.63 8.55 7.08
N VAL A 44 -11.24 9.33 8.07
CA VAL A 44 -11.98 10.52 8.51
C VAL A 44 -11.30 11.75 7.91
N VAL A 45 -12.10 12.62 7.32
CA VAL A 45 -11.65 13.87 6.71
C VAL A 45 -12.02 15.02 7.62
N ASP A 46 -11.05 15.83 8.01
CA ASP A 46 -11.30 17.11 8.68
C ASP A 46 -11.46 18.21 7.61
N ASP A 47 -12.71 18.54 7.33
CA ASP A 47 -13.04 19.56 6.32
C ASP A 47 -12.55 20.97 6.68
N ALA A 48 -12.36 21.26 7.97
CA ALA A 48 -11.86 22.57 8.43
C ALA A 48 -10.37 22.74 8.09
N THR A 49 -9.59 21.67 8.18
CA THR A 49 -8.16 21.67 7.87
C THR A 49 -7.88 21.36 6.39
N CYS A 50 -8.83 20.71 5.69
CA CYS A 50 -8.66 20.24 4.33
C CYS A 50 -8.56 21.39 3.32
N ILE A 51 -7.41 21.55 2.65
CA ILE A 51 -7.17 22.53 1.59
C ILE A 51 -7.67 22.08 0.20
N ARG A 52 -8.33 20.95 0.11
CA ARG A 52 -8.97 20.41 -1.11
C ARG A 52 -8.03 20.22 -2.31
N CYS A 53 -6.74 19.96 -2.05
CA CYS A 53 -5.70 19.81 -3.09
C CYS A 53 -5.82 18.54 -3.95
N GLY A 54 -6.68 17.58 -3.59
CA GLY A 54 -6.95 16.34 -4.33
C GLY A 54 -5.81 15.29 -4.34
N ARG A 55 -4.71 15.50 -3.63
CA ARG A 55 -3.58 14.54 -3.61
C ARG A 55 -4.00 13.15 -3.14
N CYS A 56 -4.85 13.10 -2.11
CA CYS A 56 -5.37 11.84 -1.56
C CYS A 56 -6.24 11.06 -2.56
N VAL A 57 -6.95 11.76 -3.45
CA VAL A 57 -7.74 11.15 -4.52
C VAL A 57 -6.83 10.59 -5.61
N ARG A 58 -5.83 11.36 -6.05
CA ARG A 58 -4.89 10.93 -7.10
C ARG A 58 -4.01 9.75 -6.70
N VAL A 59 -3.60 9.66 -5.44
CA VAL A 59 -2.76 8.56 -4.96
C VAL A 59 -3.55 7.28 -4.69
N CYS A 60 -4.89 7.36 -4.62
CA CYS A 60 -5.72 6.22 -4.24
C CYS A 60 -5.70 5.13 -5.33
N PRO A 61 -5.17 3.92 -5.06
CA PRO A 61 -5.10 2.86 -6.08
C PRO A 61 -6.48 2.34 -6.51
N ALA A 62 -7.51 2.56 -5.70
CA ALA A 62 -8.89 2.23 -6.04
C ALA A 62 -9.60 3.35 -6.84
N GLY A 63 -8.98 4.52 -6.98
CA GLY A 63 -9.55 5.67 -7.67
C GLY A 63 -9.42 5.57 -9.19
N LYS A 64 -10.38 6.12 -9.91
CA LYS A 64 -10.34 6.18 -11.38
C LYS A 64 -9.18 7.03 -11.93
N GLU A 65 -8.72 8.00 -11.14
CA GLU A 65 -7.61 8.90 -11.48
C GLU A 65 -6.24 8.34 -11.05
N SER A 66 -6.23 7.12 -10.50
CA SER A 66 -5.02 6.44 -10.11
C SER A 66 -4.17 6.11 -11.33
N GLY A 67 -2.91 6.55 -11.35
CA GLY A 67 -1.94 6.16 -12.36
C GLY A 67 -1.56 4.67 -12.32
N PHE A 68 -2.11 3.90 -11.36
CA PHE A 68 -1.94 2.45 -11.28
C PHE A 68 -2.87 1.68 -12.22
N ASN A 69 -3.94 2.30 -12.71
CA ASN A 69 -4.78 1.69 -13.72
C ASN A 69 -3.98 1.60 -15.03
N GLY A 70 -3.78 0.39 -15.52
CA GLY A 70 -2.97 0.13 -16.70
C GLY A 70 -1.45 0.04 -16.46
N TYR A 71 -0.97 0.09 -15.20
CA TYR A 71 0.46 -0.03 -14.91
C TYR A 71 1.11 -1.27 -15.52
N PHE A 72 0.37 -2.37 -15.64
CA PHE A 72 0.82 -3.62 -16.26
C PHE A 72 0.42 -3.76 -17.73
N ASP A 73 -0.30 -2.76 -18.29
CA ASP A 73 -0.67 -2.78 -19.69
C ASP A 73 0.58 -2.66 -20.56
N GLY A 74 0.74 -3.59 -21.50
CA GLY A 74 1.93 -3.63 -22.36
C GLY A 74 3.16 -4.28 -21.73
N VAL A 75 3.14 -4.70 -20.45
CA VAL A 75 4.21 -5.51 -19.88
C VAL A 75 4.16 -6.91 -20.48
N PRO A 76 5.22 -7.36 -21.20
CA PRO A 76 5.22 -8.68 -21.80
C PRO A 76 5.10 -9.77 -20.73
N GLN A 77 4.06 -10.58 -20.84
CA GLN A 77 3.91 -11.77 -20.01
C GLN A 77 4.87 -12.85 -20.49
N ARG A 78 5.95 -13.08 -19.75
CA ARG A 78 6.98 -14.08 -20.07
C ARG A 78 6.69 -15.47 -19.51
N GLY A 79 5.49 -15.67 -18.94
CA GLY A 79 5.07 -16.92 -18.31
C GLY A 79 5.07 -16.83 -16.78
N TYR A 80 4.74 -17.93 -16.15
CA TYR A 80 4.70 -18.10 -14.71
C TYR A 80 5.82 -19.01 -14.27
N ALA A 81 6.45 -18.68 -13.14
CA ALA A 81 7.46 -19.53 -12.52
C ALA A 81 7.13 -19.78 -11.06
N PHE A 82 7.39 -20.98 -10.58
CA PHE A 82 7.37 -21.31 -9.15
C PHE A 82 8.80 -21.36 -8.65
N GLY A 83 9.04 -20.75 -7.50
CA GLY A 83 10.37 -20.73 -6.91
C GLY A 83 10.33 -20.62 -5.40
N TYR A 84 11.40 -21.08 -4.77
CA TYR A 84 11.64 -20.93 -3.34
C TYR A 84 13.15 -20.75 -3.09
N ASN A 85 13.51 -20.24 -1.92
CA ASN A 85 14.92 -20.13 -1.54
C ASN A 85 15.50 -21.52 -1.29
N ALA A 86 16.68 -21.79 -1.84
CA ALA A 86 17.38 -23.07 -1.63
C ALA A 86 17.90 -23.26 -0.20
N ASP A 87 18.12 -22.17 0.53
CA ASP A 87 18.48 -22.19 1.95
C ASP A 87 17.24 -22.48 2.81
N ASP A 88 17.27 -23.58 3.53
CA ASP A 88 16.18 -24.03 4.38
C ASP A 88 15.88 -23.07 5.53
N ALA A 89 16.90 -22.43 6.10
CA ALA A 89 16.72 -21.47 7.19
C ALA A 89 16.02 -20.19 6.69
N VAL A 90 16.42 -19.70 5.52
CA VAL A 90 15.74 -18.55 4.89
C VAL A 90 14.30 -18.90 4.53
N ARG A 91 14.08 -20.11 3.99
CA ARG A 91 12.76 -20.59 3.61
C ARG A 91 11.83 -20.70 4.81
N ALA A 92 12.31 -21.29 5.91
CA ALA A 92 11.54 -21.44 7.16
C ALA A 92 11.20 -20.12 7.81
N ALA A 93 12.12 -19.12 7.74
CA ALA A 93 11.93 -17.78 8.30
C ALA A 93 11.19 -16.80 7.35
N SER A 94 10.57 -17.30 6.28
CA SER A 94 9.93 -16.46 5.26
C SER A 94 8.55 -16.98 4.91
N SER A 95 7.65 -16.08 4.53
CA SER A 95 6.39 -16.48 3.90
C SER A 95 6.62 -16.91 2.44
N SER A 96 5.76 -17.81 1.95
CA SER A 96 5.74 -18.24 0.53
C SER A 96 7.11 -18.71 -0.01
N GLY A 97 7.85 -19.48 0.81
CA GLY A 97 9.12 -20.06 0.40
C GLY A 97 10.30 -19.09 0.26
N GLY A 98 10.15 -17.83 0.63
CA GLY A 98 11.25 -16.85 0.66
C GLY A 98 11.67 -16.29 -0.69
N ALA A 99 10.96 -16.54 -1.77
CA ALA A 99 11.32 -16.05 -3.11
C ALA A 99 11.40 -14.52 -3.18
N CYS A 100 10.40 -13.79 -2.65
CA CYS A 100 10.44 -12.33 -2.60
C CYS A 100 11.62 -11.80 -1.79
N LYS A 101 11.92 -12.42 -0.64
CA LYS A 101 13.06 -12.03 0.19
C LYS A 101 14.38 -12.21 -0.55
N THR A 102 14.53 -13.30 -1.30
CA THR A 102 15.70 -13.56 -2.14
C THR A 102 15.87 -12.50 -3.23
N LEU A 103 14.79 -12.20 -3.95
CA LEU A 103 14.81 -11.18 -5.02
C LEU A 103 15.19 -9.80 -4.47
N ILE A 104 14.65 -9.40 -3.32
CA ILE A 104 14.98 -8.15 -2.65
C ILE A 104 16.47 -8.10 -2.30
N ILE A 105 16.99 -9.14 -1.64
CA ILE A 105 18.39 -9.21 -1.22
C ILE A 105 19.33 -9.17 -2.45
N GLU A 106 19.04 -9.94 -3.48
CA GLU A 106 19.87 -9.95 -4.68
C GLU A 106 19.81 -8.63 -5.46
N SER A 107 18.65 -7.98 -5.52
CA SER A 107 18.53 -6.66 -6.14
C SER A 107 19.39 -5.60 -5.45
N LEU A 108 19.43 -5.62 -4.11
CA LEU A 108 20.31 -4.75 -3.32
C LEU A 108 21.79 -5.10 -3.51
N ARG A 109 22.15 -6.39 -3.49
CA ARG A 109 23.53 -6.85 -3.68
C ARG A 109 24.10 -6.50 -5.05
N GLN A 110 23.26 -6.55 -6.07
CA GLN A 110 23.63 -6.23 -7.45
C GLN A 110 23.56 -4.73 -7.76
N GLY A 111 23.15 -3.90 -6.81
CA GLY A 111 22.98 -2.46 -7.00
C GLY A 111 21.87 -2.08 -7.99
N LEU A 112 20.90 -2.97 -8.19
CA LEU A 112 19.74 -2.70 -9.05
C LEU A 112 18.77 -1.72 -8.40
N VAL A 113 18.79 -1.64 -7.08
CA VAL A 113 18.01 -0.70 -6.28
C VAL A 113 18.85 -0.23 -5.09
N ASP A 114 18.64 1.01 -4.66
CA ASP A 114 19.37 1.62 -3.55
C ASP A 114 18.71 1.33 -2.18
N GLY A 115 17.44 0.91 -2.18
CA GLY A 115 16.69 0.60 -0.98
C GLY A 115 15.36 -0.07 -1.29
N VAL A 116 14.77 -0.69 -0.29
CA VAL A 116 13.48 -1.39 -0.39
C VAL A 116 12.59 -1.05 0.78
N TYR A 117 11.35 -0.68 0.49
CA TYR A 117 10.29 -0.58 1.50
C TYR A 117 9.55 -1.91 1.58
N THR A 118 9.51 -2.50 2.78
CA THR A 118 8.84 -3.78 2.99
C THR A 118 8.11 -3.81 4.33
N LEU A 119 7.21 -4.76 4.48
CA LEU A 119 6.52 -5.01 5.74
C LEU A 119 7.43 -5.81 6.68
N ARG A 120 7.52 -5.37 7.92
CA ARG A 120 8.14 -6.12 9.02
C ARG A 120 7.03 -6.78 9.84
N ARG A 121 7.21 -8.04 10.18
CA ARG A 121 6.38 -8.70 11.18
C ARG A 121 6.77 -8.17 12.57
N GLU A 122 5.83 -7.57 13.27
CA GLU A 122 6.00 -7.26 14.68
C GLU A 122 5.59 -8.49 15.50
N GLU A 123 6.46 -8.91 16.44
CA GLU A 123 6.21 -10.06 17.31
C GLU A 123 5.19 -9.76 18.41
N GLU A 124 4.98 -8.48 18.72
CA GLU A 124 3.92 -8.02 19.61
C GLU A 124 2.94 -7.11 18.87
N TYR A 125 1.68 -7.55 18.75
CA TYR A 125 0.55 -6.68 18.47
C TYR A 125 0.06 -6.11 19.80
N PRO A 126 0.39 -4.87 20.17
CA PRO A 126 -0.21 -4.26 21.35
C PRO A 126 -1.68 -3.97 21.02
N GLY A 127 -2.58 -4.84 21.47
CA GLY A 127 -4.02 -4.61 21.39
C GLY A 127 -4.83 -5.68 20.66
N ALA A 128 -4.48 -6.95 20.78
CA ALA A 128 -5.44 -8.03 20.55
C ALA A 128 -6.26 -8.30 21.81
#